data_46300d4a3b967209bfeccecb713168dd
#
_entry.id   46300d4a3b967209bfeccecb713168dd
#
_cell.length_a   1.000
_cell.length_b   1.000
_cell.length_c   1.000
_cell.angle_alpha   90.00
_cell.angle_beta   90.00
_cell.angle_gamma   90.00
#
_symmetry.space_group_name_H-M   'P 1'
#
loop_
_entity.id
_entity.type
_entity.pdbx_description
1 polymer ?
#
loop_
_entity_poly.entity_id
_entity_poly.type
_entity_poly.pdbx_seq_one_letter_code
_entity_poly.pdbx_strand_id
1 'polypeptide(L)'
;MNKQKADNQRRESTIDKYFAKTAKAYKTWAEENKEERNFLQIAAETTGDADENGNQGFDFHISYSFKPNLIASGLAQTMQKDEFLRQIIIEAARRFLITNERKMKDNETSN
;
A
#
# COMPACT_ATOMS: atom_id res chain seq x y z
N MET A 1 -32.87 4.07 -6.02
CA MET A 1 -32.76 3.59 -5.33
C MET A 1 -31.72 2.95 -5.09
N ASN A 2 -31.51 2.22 -5.54
CA ASN A 2 -30.37 1.62 -5.47
C ASN A 2 -29.23 2.38 -5.88
N LYS A 3 -29.44 3.54 -6.44
CA LYS A 3 -28.38 4.34 -6.88
C LYS A 3 -27.46 4.73 -5.78
N GLN A 4 -27.99 5.13 -4.65
CA GLN A 4 -27.17 5.55 -3.58
C GLN A 4 -26.49 4.37 -2.96
N LYS A 5 -27.15 3.28 -2.89
CA LYS A 5 -26.58 2.09 -2.36
C LYS A 5 -25.46 1.58 -3.27
N ALA A 6 -25.67 1.68 -4.55
CA ALA A 6 -24.67 1.30 -5.51
C ALA A 6 -23.47 2.21 -5.42
N ASP A 7 -23.68 3.50 -5.21
CA ASP A 7 -22.58 4.41 -5.08
C ASP A 7 -21.76 4.15 -3.84
N ASN A 8 -22.41 3.81 -2.74
CA ASN A 8 -21.70 3.50 -1.54
C ASN A 8 -20.91 2.21 -1.69
N GLN A 9 -21.50 1.23 -2.34
CA GLN A 9 -20.81 0.00 -2.53
C GLN A 9 -19.66 0.18 -3.45
N ARG A 10 -19.77 1.24 -4.29
CA ARG A 10 -18.83 1.35 -5.25
C ARG A 10 -17.91 2.33 -4.94
N ARG A 11 -17.72 2.67 -3.85
CA ARG A 11 -16.64 3.49 -3.62
C ARG A 11 -15.43 2.64 -3.75
N GLU A 12 -15.53 1.65 -4.61
CA GLU A 12 -14.38 1.02 -5.11
C GLU A 12 -13.62 2.13 -5.79
N SER A 13 -12.44 2.42 -5.40
CA SER A 13 -11.68 3.54 -5.92
C SER A 13 -11.31 3.31 -7.38
N THR A 14 -11.08 4.40 -8.12
CA THR A 14 -10.66 4.29 -9.51
C THR A 14 -9.32 3.57 -9.61
N ILE A 15 -8.46 3.76 -8.60
CA ILE A 15 -7.16 3.12 -8.61
C ILE A 15 -7.32 1.60 -8.47
N ASP A 16 -8.25 1.15 -7.65
CA ASP A 16 -8.51 -0.28 -7.50
C ASP A 16 -9.05 -0.88 -8.79
N LYS A 17 -9.95 -0.18 -9.45
CA LYS A 17 -10.47 -0.64 -10.72
C LYS A 17 -9.37 -0.73 -11.75
N TYR A 18 -8.55 0.31 -11.83
CA TYR A 18 -7.49 0.35 -12.82
C TYR A 18 -6.48 -0.76 -12.62
N PHE A 19 -6.08 -1.00 -11.38
CA PHE A 19 -5.05 -1.98 -11.10
C PHE A 19 -5.56 -3.40 -10.87
N ALA A 20 -6.87 -3.61 -10.84
CA ALA A 20 -7.42 -4.95 -10.65
C ALA A 20 -6.95 -5.92 -11.72
N LYS A 21 -6.96 -5.47 -12.97
CA LYS A 21 -6.52 -6.31 -14.09
C LYS A 21 -5.03 -6.59 -14.01
N THR A 22 -4.25 -5.59 -13.64
CA THR A 22 -2.81 -5.73 -13.51
C THR A 22 -2.47 -6.70 -12.38
N ALA A 23 -3.14 -6.54 -11.25
CA ALA A 23 -2.91 -7.42 -10.12
C ALA A 23 -3.25 -8.88 -10.48
N LYS A 24 -4.34 -9.07 -11.22
CA LYS A 24 -4.73 -10.40 -11.65
C LYS A 24 -3.68 -11.01 -12.58
N ALA A 25 -3.17 -10.20 -13.49
CA ALA A 25 -2.14 -10.67 -14.42
C ALA A 25 -0.86 -11.07 -13.67
N TYR A 26 -0.45 -10.26 -12.68
CA TYR A 26 0.71 -10.59 -11.89
C TYR A 26 0.50 -11.87 -11.08
N LYS A 27 -0.69 -12.04 -10.53
CA LYS A 27 -1.00 -13.25 -9.76
C LYS A 27 -0.96 -14.49 -10.65
N THR A 28 -1.52 -14.39 -11.85
CA THR A 28 -1.49 -15.50 -12.79
C THR A 28 -0.05 -15.87 -13.16
N TRP A 29 0.75 -14.86 -13.46
CA TRP A 29 2.15 -15.06 -13.78
C TRP A 29 2.90 -15.72 -12.61
N ALA A 30 2.66 -15.25 -11.39
CA ALA A 30 3.34 -15.78 -10.22
C ALA A 30 2.92 -17.21 -9.92
N GLU A 31 1.63 -17.53 -10.13
CA GLU A 31 1.12 -18.86 -9.86
C GLU A 31 1.69 -19.93 -10.77
N GLU A 32 2.18 -19.55 -11.94
CA GLU A 32 2.83 -20.49 -12.85
C GLU A 32 4.12 -21.04 -12.25
N ASN A 33 4.76 -20.29 -11.36
CA ASN A 33 5.96 -20.75 -10.68
C ASN A 33 6.11 -20.01 -9.36
N LYS A 34 5.37 -20.45 -8.36
CA LYS A 34 5.31 -19.78 -7.06
C LYS A 34 6.65 -19.70 -6.35
N GLU A 35 7.55 -20.61 -6.65
CA GLU A 35 8.83 -20.62 -5.96
C GLU A 35 9.78 -19.54 -6.45
N GLU A 36 9.61 -19.10 -7.68
CA GLU A 36 10.54 -18.16 -8.28
C GLU A 36 9.98 -16.78 -8.60
N ARG A 37 8.66 -16.66 -8.70
CA ARG A 37 8.05 -15.42 -9.15
C ARG A 37 7.40 -14.65 -8.00
N ASN A 38 7.82 -13.42 -7.85
CA ASN A 38 7.37 -12.58 -6.75
C ASN A 38 7.04 -11.20 -7.28
N PHE A 39 6.02 -10.56 -6.71
CA PHE A 39 5.71 -9.19 -7.11
C PHE A 39 5.14 -8.39 -5.93
N LEU A 40 5.30 -7.08 -6.02
CA LEU A 40 4.69 -6.14 -5.09
C LEU A 40 4.25 -4.94 -5.94
N GLN A 41 2.96 -4.62 -5.90
CA GLN A 41 2.41 -3.51 -6.65
C GLN A 41 1.78 -2.52 -5.68
N ILE A 42 2.19 -1.27 -5.76
CA ILE A 42 1.73 -0.22 -4.86
C ILE A 42 1.37 1.01 -5.68
N ALA A 43 0.23 1.60 -5.40
CA ALA A 43 -0.17 2.83 -6.07
C ALA A 43 -1.05 3.65 -5.14
N ALA A 44 -1.03 4.95 -5.34
CA ALA A 44 -1.87 5.86 -4.57
C ALA A 44 -2.40 6.95 -5.49
N GLU A 45 -3.62 7.37 -5.21
CA GLU A 45 -4.26 8.40 -6.01
C GLU A 45 -4.93 9.39 -5.08
N THR A 46 -4.71 10.70 -5.27
CA THR A 46 -5.37 11.69 -4.43
C THR A 46 -6.83 11.79 -4.82
N THR A 47 -7.70 11.97 -3.84
CA THR A 47 -9.13 12.02 -4.10
C THR A 47 -9.66 13.43 -4.36
N GLY A 48 -8.86 14.43 -4.03
CA GLY A 48 -9.31 15.81 -4.17
C GLY A 48 -10.02 16.34 -2.95
N ASP A 49 -10.31 15.46 -1.97
CA ASP A 49 -10.97 15.87 -0.75
C ASP A 49 -9.95 16.11 0.34
N ALA A 50 -10.27 16.93 1.31
CA ALA A 50 -9.42 17.14 2.46
C ALA A 50 -10.23 16.89 3.71
N ASP A 51 -9.57 16.39 4.76
CA ASP A 51 -10.26 16.14 6.02
C ASP A 51 -10.38 17.45 6.80
N GLU A 52 -10.93 17.38 8.02
CA GLU A 52 -11.14 18.56 8.85
C GLU A 52 -9.85 19.30 9.16
N ASN A 53 -8.74 18.60 9.16
CA ASN A 53 -7.46 19.20 9.48
C ASN A 53 -6.71 19.64 8.23
N GLY A 54 -7.34 19.55 7.08
CA GLY A 54 -6.71 19.97 5.83
C GLY A 54 -5.82 18.91 5.19
N ASN A 55 -5.83 17.69 5.70
CA ASN A 55 -5.03 16.63 5.13
C ASN A 55 -5.66 16.11 3.85
N GLN A 56 -4.84 15.91 2.85
CA GLN A 56 -5.30 15.43 1.55
C GLN A 56 -5.77 13.98 1.63
N GLY A 57 -6.98 13.72 1.16
CA GLY A 57 -7.47 12.36 1.06
C GLY A 57 -6.83 11.63 -0.11
N PHE A 58 -6.73 10.31 0.00
CA PHE A 58 -6.18 9.51 -1.08
C PHE A 58 -6.68 8.08 -0.99
N ASP A 59 -6.67 7.42 -2.13
CA ASP A 59 -6.94 5.99 -2.21
C ASP A 59 -5.63 5.27 -2.39
N PHE A 60 -5.50 4.11 -1.79
CA PHE A 60 -4.25 3.37 -1.80
C PHE A 60 -4.51 1.93 -2.27
N HIS A 61 -3.66 1.46 -3.16
CA HIS A 61 -3.75 0.10 -3.67
C HIS A 61 -2.46 -0.64 -3.39
N ILE A 62 -2.57 -1.85 -2.86
CA ILE A 62 -1.42 -2.71 -2.68
C ILE A 62 -1.84 -4.14 -2.97
N SER A 63 -1.04 -4.83 -3.76
CA SER A 63 -1.22 -6.25 -4.00
C SER A 63 0.15 -6.88 -4.10
N TYR A 64 0.26 -8.11 -3.67
CA TYR A 64 1.54 -8.77 -3.66
C TYR A 64 1.41 -10.28 -3.58
N SER A 65 2.46 -10.94 -4.01
CA SER A 65 2.64 -12.36 -3.81
C SER A 65 4.15 -12.56 -3.80
N PHE A 66 4.72 -12.88 -2.66
CA PHE A 66 6.16 -12.98 -2.60
C PHE A 66 6.67 -13.67 -1.35
N LYS A 67 7.94 -14.07 -1.43
CA LYS A 67 8.73 -14.46 -0.28
C LYS A 67 9.40 -13.18 0.19
N PRO A 68 9.21 -12.78 1.43
CA PRO A 68 9.68 -11.46 1.89
C PRO A 68 11.13 -11.13 1.55
N ASN A 69 12.01 -12.13 1.64
CA ASN A 69 13.42 -11.88 1.44
C ASN A 69 13.79 -11.40 0.04
N LEU A 70 13.13 -11.94 -0.98
CA LEU A 70 13.45 -11.55 -2.35
C LEU A 70 13.09 -10.11 -2.62
N ILE A 71 11.89 -9.71 -2.23
CA ILE A 71 11.43 -8.34 -2.45
C ILE A 71 12.25 -7.38 -1.58
N ALA A 72 12.51 -7.74 -0.32
CA ALA A 72 13.29 -6.89 0.56
C ALA A 72 14.70 -6.66 0.02
N SER A 73 15.34 -7.73 -0.47
CA SER A 73 16.68 -7.61 -1.03
C SER A 73 16.70 -6.73 -2.27
N GLY A 74 15.72 -6.93 -3.15
CA GLY A 74 15.63 -6.11 -4.36
C GLY A 74 15.38 -4.66 -4.04
N LEU A 75 14.50 -4.38 -3.08
CA LEU A 75 14.24 -3.01 -2.68
C LEU A 75 15.47 -2.37 -2.06
N ALA A 76 16.18 -3.09 -1.19
CA ALA A 76 17.38 -2.55 -0.56
C ALA A 76 18.45 -2.21 -1.60
N GLN A 77 18.62 -3.04 -2.60
CA GLN A 77 19.57 -2.77 -3.67
C GLN A 77 19.16 -1.56 -4.50
N THR A 78 17.87 -1.47 -4.81
CA THR A 78 17.36 -0.34 -5.60
C THR A 78 17.49 0.96 -4.80
N MET A 79 17.26 0.92 -3.50
CA MET A 79 17.38 2.10 -2.64
C MET A 79 18.79 2.69 -2.65
N GLN A 80 19.81 1.90 -2.93
CA GLN A 80 21.16 2.40 -3.03
C GLN A 80 21.31 3.40 -4.18
N LYS A 81 20.54 3.19 -5.24
CA LYS A 81 20.67 4.01 -6.45
C LYS A 81 19.50 4.95 -6.68
N ASP A 82 18.39 4.74 -6.00
CA ASP A 82 17.17 5.52 -6.21
C ASP A 82 16.84 6.28 -4.93
N GLU A 83 17.17 7.55 -4.92
CA GLU A 83 16.97 8.39 -3.75
C GLU A 83 15.50 8.55 -3.38
N PHE A 84 14.63 8.68 -4.36
CA PHE A 84 13.21 8.87 -4.08
C PHE A 84 12.59 7.61 -3.48
N LEU A 85 12.94 6.46 -4.01
CA LEU A 85 12.45 5.20 -3.47
C LEU A 85 12.94 5.01 -2.05
N ARG A 86 14.21 5.33 -1.80
CA ARG A 86 14.79 5.24 -0.47
C ARG A 86 14.04 6.12 0.51
N GLN A 87 13.74 7.35 0.11
CA GLN A 87 13.03 8.29 0.97
C GLN A 87 11.63 7.79 1.30
N ILE A 88 10.91 7.25 0.32
CA ILE A 88 9.56 6.75 0.52
C ILE A 88 9.55 5.59 1.51
N ILE A 89 10.45 4.66 1.34
CA ILE A 89 10.49 3.47 2.18
C ILE A 89 10.89 3.81 3.61
N ILE A 90 11.92 4.64 3.76
CA ILE A 90 12.38 5.05 5.08
C ILE A 90 11.30 5.86 5.78
N GLU A 91 10.63 6.75 5.07
CA GLU A 91 9.57 7.55 5.67
C GLU A 91 8.38 6.70 6.11
N ALA A 92 8.00 5.71 5.32
CA ALA A 92 6.92 4.81 5.68
C ALA A 92 7.26 4.03 6.95
N ALA A 93 8.50 3.51 7.01
CA ALA A 93 8.96 2.77 8.17
C ALA A 93 9.00 3.66 9.41
N ARG A 94 9.46 4.89 9.25
CA ARG A 94 9.53 5.84 10.35
C ARG A 94 8.15 6.14 10.93
N ARG A 95 7.19 6.41 10.07
CA ARG A 95 5.82 6.69 10.50
C ARG A 95 5.20 5.49 11.21
N PHE A 96 5.46 4.32 10.70
CA PHE A 96 4.98 3.09 11.31
C PHE A 96 5.56 2.92 12.73
N LEU A 97 6.86 3.12 12.89
CA LEU A 97 7.52 2.97 14.17
C LEU A 97 7.03 3.99 15.20
N ILE A 98 6.83 5.22 14.77
CA ILE A 98 6.32 6.28 15.65
C ILE A 98 4.91 5.93 16.14
N THR A 99 4.06 5.47 15.24
CA THR A 99 2.70 5.09 15.59
C THR A 99 2.68 3.94 16.59
N ASN A 100 3.56 2.95 16.39
CA ASN A 100 3.67 1.84 17.30
C ASN A 100 4.14 2.27 18.69
N GLU A 101 5.09 3.17 18.75
CA GLU A 101 5.55 3.68 20.04
C GLU A 101 4.43 4.38 20.78
N ARG A 102 3.63 5.17 20.10
CA ARG A 102 2.50 5.86 20.72
C ARG A 102 1.48 4.87 21.27
N LYS A 103 1.19 3.81 20.51
CA LYS A 103 0.26 2.79 20.95
C LYS A 103 0.77 2.07 22.18
N MET A 104 2.05 1.78 22.22
CA MET A 104 2.65 1.12 23.37
C MET A 104 2.59 2.01 24.60
N LYS A 105 2.84 3.29 24.45
CA LYS A 105 2.76 4.21 25.56
C LYS A 105 1.35 4.35 26.08
N ASP A 106 0.38 4.40 25.19
CA ASP A 106 -1.02 4.50 25.57
C ASP A 106 -1.44 3.26 26.34
N ASN A 107 -0.98 2.10 25.93
CA ASN A 107 -1.30 0.86 26.63
C ASN A 107 -0.66 0.83 28.01
N GLU A 108 0.55 1.33 28.14
CA GLU A 108 1.23 1.39 29.42
C GLU A 108 0.50 2.33 30.38
N THR A 109 0.03 3.47 29.86
CA THR A 109 -0.64 4.42 30.71
C THR A 109 -2.04 3.96 31.07
N SER A 110 -2.62 3.06 30.33
CA SER A 110 -3.95 2.59 30.61
C SER A 110 -3.97 1.62 31.78
N ASN A 111 -2.84 1.15 32.16
CA ASN A 111 -2.75 0.26 33.30
C ASN A 111 -2.52 1.05 34.57
#